data_2ff3f02af2b3ec0c0011e5d2683f1667
#
_entry.id   2ff3f02af2b3ec0c0011e5d2683f1667
#
_cell.length_a   1.000
_cell.length_b   1.000
_cell.length_c   1.000
_cell.angle_alpha   90.00
_cell.angle_beta   90.00
_cell.angle_gamma   90.00
#
_symmetry.space_group_name_H-M   'P 1'
#
loop_
_entity.id
_entity.type
_entity.pdbx_description
1 polymer ?
#
loop_
_entity_poly.entity_id
_entity_poly.type
_entity_poly.pdbx_seq_one_letter_code
_entity_poly.pdbx_strand_id
1 'polypeptide(L)'
;MTAVARVLLALVAAAQAEVGVWGEAGPHSFYENFPGFGRHWVAPIGPYDEHLIRDYASVEIGLAVLLACAAIWFSRRVVLIAGAAVLAATLPHFVYHLTTTDDLPSVDNALSLGGFAIEMALVAVAMAIVIRPQRSLQWHDSKPLSRADSTRSAA
;
A
#
# COMPACT_ATOMS: atom_id res chain seq x y z
N MET A 1 -1.82 -11.08 -12.21
CA MET A 1 -1.23 -10.76 -10.90
C MET A 1 -0.76 -9.30 -10.80
N THR A 2 -0.10 -8.75 -11.82
CA THR A 2 0.33 -7.33 -11.83
C THR A 2 -0.83 -6.33 -11.75
N ALA A 3 -1.95 -6.59 -12.42
CA ALA A 3 -3.14 -5.74 -12.33
C ALA A 3 -3.71 -5.70 -10.90
N VAL A 4 -3.75 -6.83 -10.22
CA VAL A 4 -4.20 -6.90 -8.82
C VAL A 4 -3.30 -6.04 -7.93
N ALA A 5 -1.98 -6.18 -8.01
CA ALA A 5 -1.08 -5.36 -7.20
C ALA A 5 -1.22 -3.85 -7.48
N ARG A 6 -1.42 -3.46 -8.76
CA ARG A 6 -1.69 -2.05 -9.10
C ARG A 6 -2.98 -1.53 -8.47
N VAL A 7 -4.05 -2.35 -8.50
CA VAL A 7 -5.33 -1.98 -7.86
C VAL A 7 -5.17 -1.84 -6.36
N LEU A 8 -4.48 -2.77 -5.69
CA LEU A 8 -4.24 -2.69 -4.25
C LEU A 8 -3.48 -1.41 -3.87
N LEU A 9 -2.40 -1.10 -4.61
CA LEU A 9 -1.63 0.14 -4.39
C LEU A 9 -2.47 1.40 -4.63
N ALA A 10 -3.30 1.40 -5.68
CA ALA A 10 -4.18 2.53 -6.01
C ALA A 10 -5.27 2.74 -4.94
N LEU A 11 -5.83 1.66 -4.37
CA LEU A 11 -6.80 1.75 -3.29
C LEU A 11 -6.19 2.36 -2.03
N VAL A 12 -4.98 1.92 -1.64
CA VAL A 12 -4.28 2.50 -0.49
C VAL A 12 -3.89 3.95 -0.78
N ALA A 13 -3.40 4.26 -2.00
CA ALA A 13 -3.10 5.64 -2.40
C ALA A 13 -4.33 6.56 -2.30
N ALA A 14 -5.51 6.08 -2.69
CA ALA A 14 -6.75 6.84 -2.61
C ALA A 14 -7.17 7.10 -1.16
N ALA A 15 -7.04 6.09 -0.28
CA ALA A 15 -7.35 6.24 1.14
C ALA A 15 -6.41 7.25 1.82
N GLN A 16 -5.10 7.16 1.56
CA GLN A 16 -4.13 8.12 2.09
C GLN A 16 -4.33 9.54 1.52
N ALA A 17 -4.66 9.64 0.23
CA ALA A 17 -4.99 10.94 -0.38
C ALA A 17 -6.24 11.56 0.25
N GLU A 18 -7.26 10.78 0.56
CA GLU A 18 -8.47 11.25 1.24
C GLU A 18 -8.13 11.82 2.61
N VAL A 19 -7.41 11.08 3.44
CA VAL A 19 -6.96 11.54 4.77
C VAL A 19 -6.11 12.80 4.65
N GLY A 20 -5.10 12.80 3.79
CA GLY A 20 -4.18 13.92 3.62
C GLY A 20 -4.86 15.17 3.07
N VAL A 21 -5.67 15.05 2.03
CA VAL A 21 -6.38 16.19 1.44
C VAL A 21 -7.40 16.77 2.42
N TRP A 22 -8.13 15.93 3.16
CA TRP A 22 -9.08 16.42 4.15
C TRP A 22 -8.37 17.15 5.29
N GLY A 23 -7.29 16.58 5.84
CA GLY A 23 -6.50 17.21 6.90
C GLY A 23 -5.87 18.55 6.48
N GLU A 24 -5.41 18.67 5.23
CA GLU A 24 -4.87 19.94 4.71
C GLU A 24 -5.95 20.96 4.38
N ALA A 25 -7.02 20.56 3.69
CA ALA A 25 -8.04 21.49 3.22
C ALA A 25 -8.99 21.96 4.34
N GLY A 26 -9.19 21.15 5.38
CA GLY A 26 -10.09 21.45 6.49
C GLY A 26 -9.63 20.84 7.81
N PRO A 27 -8.51 21.27 8.40
CA PRO A 27 -7.91 20.64 9.56
C PRO A 27 -8.86 20.57 10.77
N HIS A 28 -9.64 21.60 11.02
CA HIS A 28 -10.63 21.62 12.09
C HIS A 28 -11.77 20.61 11.82
N SER A 29 -12.24 20.55 10.56
CA SER A 29 -13.25 19.56 10.17
C SER A 29 -12.72 18.13 10.27
N PHE A 30 -11.47 17.90 9.90
CA PHE A 30 -10.80 16.61 10.07
C PHE A 30 -10.73 16.23 11.56
N TYR A 31 -10.26 17.15 12.41
CA TYR A 31 -10.17 16.93 13.84
C TYR A 31 -11.52 16.52 14.45
N GLU A 32 -12.59 17.22 14.08
CA GLU A 32 -13.90 16.97 14.66
C GLU A 32 -14.62 15.75 14.10
N ASN A 33 -14.43 15.44 12.79
CA ASN A 33 -15.34 14.54 12.09
C ASN A 33 -14.67 13.33 11.43
N PHE A 34 -13.34 13.16 11.54
CA PHE A 34 -12.69 11.98 11.01
C PHE A 34 -13.08 10.71 11.79
N PRO A 35 -13.38 9.59 11.15
CA PRO A 35 -13.33 9.25 9.71
C PRO A 35 -14.65 9.54 8.97
N GLY A 36 -15.53 10.36 9.48
CA GLY A 36 -16.84 10.59 8.95
C GLY A 36 -17.91 9.67 9.54
N PHE A 37 -19.08 9.62 8.91
CA PHE A 37 -20.20 8.75 9.29
C PHE A 37 -20.68 8.95 10.76
N GLY A 38 -20.53 10.18 11.30
CA GLY A 38 -20.89 10.50 12.66
C GLY A 38 -19.94 9.93 13.73
N ARG A 39 -18.72 9.55 13.33
CA ARG A 39 -17.66 9.11 14.24
C ARG A 39 -16.66 10.23 14.48
N HIS A 40 -15.93 10.15 15.58
CA HIS A 40 -14.99 11.16 16.04
C HIS A 40 -13.75 10.45 16.60
N TRP A 41 -12.73 10.22 15.73
CA TRP A 41 -11.56 9.44 16.14
C TRP A 41 -10.37 10.31 16.56
N VAL A 42 -10.34 11.59 16.17
CA VAL A 42 -9.22 12.48 16.49
C VAL A 42 -9.52 13.34 17.71
N ALA A 43 -10.68 13.96 17.75
CA ALA A 43 -11.05 14.87 18.83
C ALA A 43 -10.98 14.29 20.27
N PRO A 44 -11.29 13.00 20.52
CA PRO A 44 -11.16 12.42 21.85
C PRO A 44 -9.72 12.22 22.33
N ILE A 45 -8.74 12.16 21.40
CA ILE A 45 -7.34 11.81 21.72
C ILE A 45 -6.59 13.00 22.35
N GLY A 46 -6.93 14.24 21.97
CA GLY A 46 -6.26 15.41 22.52
C GLY A 46 -6.82 16.73 21.98
N PRO A 47 -6.33 17.88 22.47
CA PRO A 47 -6.80 19.18 22.03
C PRO A 47 -6.46 19.43 20.54
N TYR A 48 -7.25 20.29 19.91
CA TYR A 48 -7.00 20.69 18.53
C TYR A 48 -5.63 21.34 18.36
N ASP A 49 -4.84 20.81 17.45
CA ASP A 49 -3.56 21.38 17.00
C ASP A 49 -3.52 21.36 15.48
N GLU A 50 -3.73 22.51 14.85
CA GLU A 50 -3.75 22.66 13.40
C GLU A 50 -2.41 22.29 12.77
N HIS A 51 -1.29 22.67 13.40
CA HIS A 51 0.04 22.37 12.87
C HIS A 51 0.28 20.84 12.81
N LEU A 52 -0.01 20.13 13.90
CA LEU A 52 0.13 18.69 13.95
C LEU A 52 -0.75 17.97 12.93
N ILE A 53 -2.01 18.43 12.74
CA ILE A 53 -2.91 17.84 11.75
C ILE A 53 -2.38 18.05 10.33
N ARG A 54 -1.89 19.24 10.00
CA ARG A 54 -1.31 19.52 8.68
C ARG A 54 0.00 18.76 8.45
N ASP A 55 0.85 18.63 9.45
CA ASP A 55 2.06 17.82 9.37
C ASP A 55 1.74 16.36 9.05
N TYR A 56 0.78 15.78 9.78
CA TYR A 56 0.29 14.44 9.51
C TYR A 56 -0.31 14.32 8.09
N ALA A 57 -1.19 15.24 7.73
CA ALA A 57 -1.84 15.27 6.43
C ALA A 57 -0.85 15.38 5.27
N SER A 58 0.21 16.19 5.40
CA SER A 58 1.24 16.33 4.37
C SER A 58 2.06 15.04 4.18
N VAL A 59 2.30 14.29 5.25
CA VAL A 59 2.92 12.95 5.16
C VAL A 59 2.01 11.99 4.39
N GLU A 60 0.71 11.98 4.69
CA GLU A 60 -0.27 11.13 4.01
C GLU A 60 -0.35 11.44 2.50
N ILE A 61 -0.33 12.73 2.13
CA ILE A 61 -0.25 13.14 0.71
C ILE A 61 1.03 12.61 0.06
N GLY A 62 2.17 12.71 0.75
CA GLY A 62 3.45 12.21 0.24
C GLY A 62 3.43 10.70 -0.01
N LEU A 63 2.87 9.92 0.92
CA LEU A 63 2.69 8.48 0.78
C LEU A 63 1.70 8.12 -0.33
N ALA A 64 0.59 8.87 -0.45
CA ALA A 64 -0.38 8.70 -1.53
C ALA A 64 0.26 8.88 -2.91
N VAL A 65 1.07 9.93 -3.10
CA VAL A 65 1.81 10.18 -4.34
C VAL A 65 2.80 9.05 -4.62
N LEU A 66 3.54 8.60 -3.62
CA LEU A 66 4.51 7.50 -3.77
C LEU A 66 3.82 6.19 -4.17
N LEU A 67 2.68 5.85 -3.57
CA LEU A 67 1.88 4.68 -3.92
C LEU A 67 1.27 4.81 -5.33
N ALA A 68 0.77 5.99 -5.70
CA ALA A 68 0.25 6.25 -7.04
C ALA A 68 1.36 6.07 -8.09
N CYS A 69 2.55 6.59 -7.85
CA CYS A 69 3.73 6.35 -8.68
C CYS A 69 4.05 4.85 -8.78
N ALA A 70 3.99 4.11 -7.67
CA ALA A 70 4.21 2.67 -7.67
C ALA A 70 3.14 1.89 -8.47
N ALA A 71 1.88 2.34 -8.44
CA ALA A 71 0.81 1.76 -9.24
C ALA A 71 0.96 2.06 -10.74
N ILE A 72 1.39 3.28 -11.11
CA ILE A 72 1.54 3.72 -12.51
C ILE A 72 2.79 3.12 -13.16
N TRP A 73 3.96 3.33 -12.58
CA TRP A 73 5.27 2.89 -13.13
C TRP A 73 5.68 1.48 -12.70
N PHE A 74 4.83 0.72 -12.22
CA PHE A 74 4.91 -0.60 -11.64
C PHE A 74 6.23 -1.35 -11.91
N SER A 75 7.19 -1.18 -11.02
CA SER A 75 8.43 -1.94 -11.01
C SER A 75 8.69 -2.52 -9.62
N ARG A 76 9.41 -3.65 -9.56
CA ARG A 76 9.73 -4.28 -8.28
C ARG A 76 10.35 -3.31 -7.27
N ARG A 77 11.30 -2.47 -7.73
CA ARG A 77 11.99 -1.52 -6.84
C ARG A 77 11.03 -0.46 -6.30
N VAL A 78 10.24 0.16 -7.18
CA VAL A 78 9.32 1.22 -6.79
C VAL A 78 8.24 0.71 -5.84
N VAL A 79 7.66 -0.47 -6.12
CA VAL A 79 6.65 -1.09 -5.23
C VAL A 79 7.24 -1.43 -3.86
N LEU A 80 8.47 -1.96 -3.80
CA LEU A 80 9.10 -2.29 -2.51
C LEU A 80 9.47 -1.04 -1.71
N ILE A 81 9.96 0.03 -2.35
CA ILE A 81 10.26 1.30 -1.68
C ILE A 81 8.98 1.94 -1.15
N ALA A 82 7.94 2.05 -1.98
CA ALA A 82 6.66 2.61 -1.58
C ALA A 82 6.04 1.81 -0.43
N GLY A 83 6.00 0.48 -0.56
CA GLY A 83 5.47 -0.38 0.48
C GLY A 83 6.25 -0.29 1.80
N ALA A 84 7.58 -0.24 1.74
CA ALA A 84 8.41 -0.06 2.93
C ALA A 84 8.16 1.30 3.61
N ALA A 85 7.99 2.39 2.83
CA ALA A 85 7.69 3.71 3.37
C ALA A 85 6.33 3.72 4.10
N VAL A 86 5.30 3.14 3.48
CA VAL A 86 3.97 3.04 4.12
C VAL A 86 4.04 2.20 5.39
N LEU A 87 4.64 1.02 5.34
CA LEU A 87 4.76 0.17 6.54
C LEU A 87 5.56 0.85 7.65
N ALA A 88 6.60 1.62 7.32
CA ALA A 88 7.39 2.36 8.31
C ALA A 88 6.60 3.49 8.97
N ALA A 89 5.66 4.11 8.26
CA ALA A 89 4.77 5.13 8.82
C ALA A 89 3.60 4.51 9.60
N THR A 90 2.93 3.52 9.01
CA THR A 90 1.70 2.94 9.57
C THR A 90 1.95 2.04 10.77
N LEU A 91 3.05 1.26 10.80
CA LEU A 91 3.29 0.30 11.88
C LEU A 91 3.48 0.96 13.27
N PRO A 92 4.28 2.03 13.44
CA PRO A 92 4.36 2.72 14.73
C PRO A 92 3.01 3.31 15.16
N HIS A 93 2.24 3.86 14.23
CA HIS A 93 0.91 4.42 14.48
C HIS A 93 -0.09 3.32 14.91
N PHE A 94 -0.08 2.19 14.22
CA PHE A 94 -0.86 1.01 14.62
C PHE A 94 -0.53 0.52 16.03
N VAL A 95 0.78 0.43 16.35
CA VAL A 95 1.24 0.01 17.69
C VAL A 95 0.78 1.00 18.76
N TYR A 96 0.83 2.30 18.47
CA TYR A 96 0.29 3.32 19.39
C TYR A 96 -1.19 3.06 19.67
N HIS A 97 -2.05 2.92 18.68
CA HIS A 97 -3.47 2.63 18.87
C HIS A 97 -3.74 1.27 19.51
N LEU A 98 -2.88 0.29 19.31
CA LEU A 98 -3.00 -1.02 19.95
C LEU A 98 -2.75 -0.95 21.45
N THR A 99 -1.87 -0.04 21.90
CA THR A 99 -1.49 0.11 23.31
C THR A 99 -2.25 1.21 24.04
N THR A 100 -2.91 2.12 23.31
CA THR A 100 -3.66 3.27 23.84
C THR A 100 -5.14 3.10 23.46
N THR A 101 -5.88 2.32 24.24
CA THR A 101 -7.24 1.89 23.89
C THR A 101 -8.35 2.68 24.59
N ASP A 102 -8.00 3.55 25.54
CA ASP A 102 -8.97 4.18 26.44
C ASP A 102 -9.61 5.46 25.86
N ASP A 103 -9.04 6.00 24.78
CA ASP A 103 -9.47 7.26 24.18
C ASP A 103 -10.72 7.12 23.28
N LEU A 104 -10.95 5.92 22.73
CA LEU A 104 -12.05 5.66 21.81
C LEU A 104 -13.01 4.58 22.34
N PRO A 105 -14.31 4.66 21.99
CA PRO A 105 -15.23 3.54 22.20
C PRO A 105 -14.69 2.25 21.59
N SER A 106 -14.93 1.11 22.21
CA SER A 106 -14.36 -0.19 21.81
C SER A 106 -14.61 -0.55 20.33
N VAL A 107 -15.77 -0.18 19.79
CA VAL A 107 -16.10 -0.39 18.38
C VAL A 107 -15.24 0.51 17.47
N ASP A 108 -15.05 1.77 17.83
CA ASP A 108 -14.24 2.72 17.07
C ASP A 108 -12.77 2.34 17.10
N ASN A 109 -12.28 1.91 18.25
CA ASN A 109 -10.92 1.39 18.38
C ASN A 109 -10.71 0.14 17.51
N ALA A 110 -11.66 -0.81 17.50
CA ALA A 110 -11.59 -1.99 16.65
C ALA A 110 -11.62 -1.65 15.15
N LEU A 111 -12.42 -0.66 14.76
CA LEU A 111 -12.49 -0.20 13.35
C LEU A 111 -11.20 0.52 12.92
N SER A 112 -10.64 1.36 13.79
CA SER A 112 -9.36 2.04 13.55
C SER A 112 -8.23 1.01 13.38
N LEU A 113 -8.07 0.08 14.31
CA LEU A 113 -7.09 -1.01 14.22
C LEU A 113 -7.31 -1.87 12.98
N GLY A 114 -8.58 -2.17 12.64
CA GLY A 114 -8.94 -2.89 11.42
C GLY A 114 -8.52 -2.15 10.16
N GLY A 115 -8.70 -0.84 10.10
CA GLY A 115 -8.26 0.01 8.99
C GLY A 115 -6.74 -0.09 8.75
N PHE A 116 -5.94 0.11 9.79
CA PHE A 116 -4.48 -0.04 9.71
C PHE A 116 -4.06 -1.45 9.30
N ALA A 117 -4.68 -2.48 9.88
CA ALA A 117 -4.36 -3.87 9.54
C ALA A 117 -4.67 -4.20 8.07
N ILE A 118 -5.80 -3.72 7.54
CA ILE A 118 -6.18 -3.87 6.14
C ILE A 118 -5.17 -3.15 5.24
N GLU A 119 -4.84 -1.90 5.55
CA GLU A 119 -3.86 -1.12 4.79
C GLU A 119 -2.51 -1.86 4.69
N MET A 120 -1.94 -2.26 5.82
CA MET A 120 -0.69 -3.01 5.87
C MET A 120 -0.78 -4.33 5.10
N ALA A 121 -1.90 -5.05 5.20
CA ALA A 121 -2.11 -6.30 4.46
C ALA A 121 -2.16 -6.08 2.94
N LEU A 122 -2.86 -5.05 2.46
CA LEU A 122 -2.94 -4.73 1.03
C LEU A 122 -1.56 -4.39 0.46
N VAL A 123 -0.79 -3.57 1.18
CA VAL A 123 0.60 -3.22 0.81
C VAL A 123 1.50 -4.46 0.82
N ALA A 124 1.45 -5.27 1.87
CA ALA A 124 2.24 -6.50 1.97
C ALA A 124 1.93 -7.49 0.84
N VAL A 125 0.65 -7.65 0.47
CA VAL A 125 0.23 -8.49 -0.66
C VAL A 125 0.78 -7.94 -1.97
N ALA A 126 0.71 -6.62 -2.21
CA ALA A 126 1.28 -6.01 -3.41
C ALA A 126 2.81 -6.24 -3.50
N MET A 127 3.53 -6.09 -2.38
CA MET A 127 4.97 -6.39 -2.28
C MET A 127 5.26 -7.87 -2.54
N ALA A 128 4.48 -8.78 -1.96
CA ALA A 128 4.65 -10.21 -2.17
C ALA A 128 4.46 -10.63 -3.63
N ILE A 129 3.52 -10.00 -4.35
CA ILE A 129 3.29 -10.24 -5.78
C ILE A 129 4.53 -9.90 -6.62
N VAL A 130 5.23 -8.79 -6.33
CA VAL A 130 6.40 -8.38 -7.11
C VAL A 130 7.69 -9.10 -6.73
N ILE A 131 7.74 -9.72 -5.54
CA ILE A 131 8.88 -10.52 -5.09
C ILE A 131 8.87 -11.91 -5.71
N ARG A 132 7.69 -12.46 -6.02
CA ARG A 132 7.58 -13.82 -6.59
C ARG A 132 8.36 -13.93 -7.90
N PRO A 133 9.24 -14.95 -8.06
CA PRO A 133 9.91 -15.18 -9.32
C PRO A 133 8.86 -15.42 -10.42
N GLN A 134 8.95 -14.67 -11.50
CA GLN A 134 8.18 -15.02 -12.69
C GLN A 134 8.78 -16.34 -13.21
N ARG A 135 8.04 -17.44 -13.12
CA ARG A 135 8.39 -18.66 -13.85
C ARG A 135 8.35 -18.31 -15.33
N SER A 136 9.51 -18.03 -15.93
CA SER A 136 9.67 -18.04 -17.37
C SER A 136 9.30 -19.46 -17.80
N LEU A 137 8.21 -19.60 -18.56
CA LEU A 137 7.97 -20.78 -19.38
C LEU A 137 9.10 -20.80 -20.40
N GLN A 138 10.22 -21.40 -20.04
CA GLN A 138 11.21 -21.81 -21.02
C GLN A 138 10.54 -22.94 -21.82
N TRP A 139 9.92 -22.55 -22.93
CA TRP A 139 9.67 -23.48 -24.00
C TRP A 139 11.07 -23.96 -24.45
N HIS A 140 11.43 -25.16 -24.01
CA HIS A 140 12.49 -25.91 -24.64
C HIS A 140 12.03 -26.15 -26.08
N ASP A 141 12.48 -25.30 -26.98
CA ASP A 141 12.56 -25.61 -28.40
C ASP A 141 13.59 -26.73 -28.55
N SER A 142 13.16 -27.93 -28.20
CA SER A 142 13.85 -29.16 -28.63
C SER A 142 13.61 -29.28 -30.12
N LYS A 143 14.39 -28.53 -30.90
CA LYS A 143 14.57 -28.84 -32.31
C LYS A 143 15.14 -30.27 -32.39
N PRO A 144 14.45 -31.21 -33.02
CA PRO A 144 15.04 -32.50 -33.29
C PRO A 144 16.22 -32.25 -34.21
N LEU A 145 17.42 -32.67 -33.80
CA LEU A 145 18.59 -32.73 -34.67
C LEU A 145 18.20 -33.55 -35.88
N SER A 146 18.02 -32.88 -37.02
CA SER A 146 17.86 -33.49 -38.31
C SER A 146 19.11 -34.36 -38.58
N ARG A 147 18.90 -35.65 -38.50
CA ARG A 147 19.86 -36.66 -38.90
C ARG A 147 19.89 -36.64 -40.44
N ALA A 148 20.69 -35.75 -40.99
CA ALA A 148 20.93 -35.70 -42.42
C ALA A 148 22.23 -36.42 -42.72
N ASP A 149 22.07 -37.59 -43.30
CA ASP A 149 22.76 -38.09 -44.50
C ASP A 149 24.25 -38.36 -44.40
N SER A 150 24.54 -39.58 -43.94
CA SER A 150 25.83 -40.23 -44.24
C SER A 150 25.61 -41.39 -45.25
N THR A 151 25.26 -41.05 -46.50
CA THR A 151 25.37 -41.99 -47.62
C THR A 151 25.62 -41.25 -48.89
N ARG A 152 26.89 -41.02 -49.18
CA ARG A 152 27.43 -40.94 -50.56
C ARG A 152 28.94 -40.82 -50.52
N SER A 153 29.62 -41.96 -50.63
CA SER A 153 30.85 -42.09 -51.40
C SER A 153 31.17 -43.54 -51.54
N ALA A 154 30.81 -44.09 -52.69
CA ALA A 154 31.41 -45.26 -53.25
C ALA A 154 31.12 -45.21 -54.76
N ALA A 155 32.05 -44.64 -55.50
CA ALA A 155 32.38 -44.98 -56.89
C ALA A 155 33.64 -44.21 -57.32
#